data_cf508bdce4415098b14161f0055768d3
#
_entry.id   cf508bdce4415098b14161f0055768d3
#
_cell.length_a   1.000
_cell.length_b   1.000
_cell.length_c   1.000
_cell.angle_alpha   90.00
_cell.angle_beta   90.00
_cell.angle_gamma   90.00
#
_symmetry.space_group_name_H-M   'P 1'
#
loop_
_entity.id
_entity.type
_entity.pdbx_description
1 polymer ?
#
loop_
_entity_poly.entity_id
_entity_poly.type
_entity_poly.pdbx_seq_one_letter_code
_entity_poly.pdbx_strand_id
1 'polypeptide(L)'
;MSMFDKKSIVFKKKELDLNEMVENIASTFSLRVEHTGGKIFTEIEAVDSAIYVDELHFQNAITNLMDNAVKYRKPEEPINIFIRTWNDNDRLYLSIRDNGQGIKRENIKKVFEKFYRVHTGNKHDVKGFGLGLAYVKKVIDLHQGEIKCESELGKGTKFTISLPVLHEQ
;
A
#
# COMPACT_ATOMS: atom_id res chain seq x y z
N MET A 1 -20.64 9.40 -2.99
CA MET A 1 -20.77 8.45 -1.86
C MET A 1 -19.40 8.14 -1.30
N SER A 2 -19.24 8.22 -0.01
CA SER A 2 -17.97 7.96 0.64
C SER A 2 -17.75 6.47 0.85
N MET A 3 -16.58 5.97 0.47
CA MET A 3 -16.19 4.58 0.78
C MET A 3 -16.02 4.36 2.28
N PHE A 4 -16.06 5.43 3.07
CA PHE A 4 -15.92 5.37 4.52
C PHE A 4 -17.25 5.30 5.26
N ASP A 5 -18.35 5.31 4.52
CA ASP A 5 -19.65 5.12 5.14
C ASP A 5 -19.75 3.65 5.59
N LYS A 6 -19.80 3.46 6.90
CA LYS A 6 -19.85 2.11 7.49
C LYS A 6 -21.02 1.27 7.01
N LYS A 7 -22.08 1.93 6.58
CA LYS A 7 -23.29 1.22 6.11
C LYS A 7 -23.14 0.70 4.68
N SER A 8 -22.18 1.23 3.92
CA SER A 8 -21.99 0.86 2.52
C SER A 8 -20.89 -0.16 2.28
N ILE A 9 -20.06 -0.47 3.29
CA ILE A 9 -18.96 -1.42 3.15
C ILE A 9 -19.40 -2.79 3.66
N VAL A 10 -19.67 -3.70 2.72
CA VAL A 10 -19.96 -5.10 3.03
C VAL A 10 -18.80 -5.92 2.49
N PHE A 11 -18.08 -6.59 3.39
CA PHE A 11 -16.95 -7.43 2.99
C PHE A 11 -17.39 -8.85 2.73
N LYS A 12 -16.94 -9.40 1.61
CA LYS A 12 -17.10 -10.80 1.27
C LYS A 12 -15.72 -11.45 1.34
N LYS A 13 -15.35 -11.89 2.53
CA LYS A 13 -14.04 -12.48 2.77
C LYS A 13 -13.93 -13.87 2.19
N LYS A 14 -12.78 -14.20 1.65
CA LYS A 14 -12.45 -15.55 1.19
C LYS A 14 -10.97 -15.80 1.36
N GLU A 15 -10.59 -17.06 1.30
CA GLU A 15 -9.18 -17.46 1.38
C GLU A 15 -8.46 -17.08 0.10
N LEU A 16 -7.32 -16.41 0.23
CA LEU A 16 -6.47 -15.98 -0.88
C LEU A 16 -5.01 -16.19 -0.52
N ASP A 17 -4.17 -16.22 -1.54
CA ASP A 17 -2.72 -16.24 -1.40
C ASP A 17 -2.19 -14.83 -1.60
N LEU A 18 -1.63 -14.25 -0.54
CA LEU A 18 -1.08 -12.89 -0.62
C LEU A 18 0.07 -12.79 -1.61
N ASN A 19 0.96 -13.79 -1.63
CA ASN A 19 2.09 -13.78 -2.55
C ASN A 19 1.63 -13.69 -4.00
N GLU A 20 0.63 -14.47 -4.36
CA GLU A 20 0.06 -14.45 -5.70
C GLU A 20 -0.56 -13.10 -6.03
N MET A 21 -1.34 -12.54 -5.10
CA MET A 21 -1.96 -11.23 -5.29
C MET A 21 -0.91 -10.14 -5.51
N VAL A 22 0.13 -10.14 -4.71
CA VAL A 22 1.21 -9.15 -4.79
C VAL A 22 1.95 -9.26 -6.13
N GLU A 23 2.24 -10.47 -6.57
CA GLU A 23 2.90 -10.68 -7.86
C GLU A 23 2.04 -10.18 -9.02
N ASN A 24 0.74 -10.41 -8.97
CA ASN A 24 -0.19 -9.92 -9.98
C ASN A 24 -0.26 -8.40 -10.01
N ILE A 25 -0.30 -7.78 -8.84
CA ILE A 25 -0.32 -6.31 -8.75
C ILE A 25 1.00 -5.72 -9.25
N ALA A 26 2.13 -6.31 -8.88
CA ALA A 26 3.44 -5.86 -9.37
C ALA A 26 3.50 -5.93 -10.89
N SER A 27 3.01 -7.01 -11.47
CA SER A 27 2.94 -7.18 -12.92
C SER A 27 2.09 -6.10 -13.58
N THR A 28 0.95 -5.77 -12.98
CA THR A 28 0.05 -4.73 -13.50
C THR A 28 0.73 -3.35 -13.51
N PHE A 29 1.56 -3.05 -12.52
CA PHE A 29 2.21 -1.74 -12.40
C PHE A 29 3.55 -1.66 -13.14
N SER A 30 4.10 -2.79 -13.61
CA SER A 30 5.45 -2.81 -14.18
C SER A 30 5.64 -1.82 -15.32
N LEU A 31 4.67 -1.74 -16.22
CA LEU A 31 4.79 -0.85 -17.38
C LEU A 31 4.82 0.63 -16.96
N ARG A 32 3.95 1.03 -16.02
CA ARG A 32 3.93 2.40 -15.52
C ARG A 32 5.25 2.78 -14.86
N VAL A 33 5.82 1.87 -14.07
CA VAL A 33 7.08 2.09 -13.40
C VAL A 33 8.23 2.16 -14.41
N GLU A 34 8.24 1.26 -15.38
CA GLU A 34 9.27 1.25 -16.43
C GLU A 34 9.24 2.52 -17.28
N HIS A 35 8.07 3.12 -17.49
CA HIS A 35 7.97 4.39 -18.19
C HIS A 35 8.74 5.52 -17.50
N THR A 36 8.96 5.42 -16.22
CA THR A 36 9.78 6.40 -15.48
C THR A 36 11.27 6.09 -15.58
N GLY A 37 11.62 4.95 -16.14
CA GLY A 37 12.99 4.44 -16.16
C GLY A 37 13.33 3.55 -14.96
N GLY A 38 12.39 3.35 -14.06
CA GLY A 38 12.59 2.54 -12.86
C GLY A 38 12.14 1.10 -13.01
N LYS A 39 12.13 0.40 -11.91
CA LYS A 39 11.75 -1.03 -11.86
C LYS A 39 11.05 -1.37 -10.56
N ILE A 40 10.32 -2.48 -10.59
CA ILE A 40 9.73 -3.09 -9.40
C ILE A 40 10.59 -4.31 -9.05
N PHE A 41 11.03 -4.36 -7.81
CA PHE A 41 11.80 -5.48 -7.26
C PHE A 41 10.93 -6.22 -6.26
N THR A 42 10.86 -7.53 -6.37
CA THR A 42 10.04 -8.34 -5.48
C THR A 42 10.89 -9.36 -4.74
N GLU A 43 10.67 -9.46 -3.43
CA GLU A 43 11.24 -10.50 -2.57
C GLU A 43 10.09 -11.21 -1.87
N ILE A 44 9.61 -12.28 -2.50
CA ILE A 44 8.44 -13.01 -2.02
C ILE A 44 8.94 -14.16 -1.14
N GLU A 45 9.10 -13.87 0.14
CA GLU A 45 9.72 -14.77 1.11
C GLU A 45 8.74 -15.43 2.09
N ALA A 46 7.49 -14.99 2.12
CA ALA A 46 6.52 -15.58 3.03
C ALA A 46 6.23 -17.02 2.64
N VAL A 47 6.40 -17.93 3.60
CA VAL A 47 6.08 -19.35 3.44
C VAL A 47 4.59 -19.58 3.67
N ASP A 48 4.05 -18.96 4.71
CA ASP A 48 2.63 -19.00 5.03
C ASP A 48 1.98 -17.72 4.53
N SER A 49 1.40 -17.77 3.33
CA SER A 49 0.86 -16.59 2.67
C SER A 49 -0.65 -16.60 2.48
N ALA A 50 -1.34 -17.57 3.07
CA ALA A 50 -2.79 -17.63 3.03
C ALA A 50 -3.41 -16.59 3.95
N ILE A 51 -4.38 -15.85 3.42
CA ILE A 51 -5.10 -14.80 4.17
C ILE A 51 -6.59 -14.95 3.92
N TYR A 52 -7.39 -14.41 4.84
CA TYR A 52 -8.85 -14.42 4.74
C TYR A 52 -9.34 -12.97 4.64
N VAL A 53 -9.58 -12.51 3.43
CA VAL A 53 -9.85 -11.10 3.14
C VAL A 53 -10.93 -10.94 2.08
N ASP A 54 -11.47 -9.73 2.00
CA ASP A 54 -12.28 -9.32 0.86
C ASP A 54 -11.33 -9.00 -0.30
N GLU A 55 -11.39 -9.78 -1.35
CA GLU A 55 -10.46 -9.67 -2.48
C GLU A 55 -10.45 -8.28 -3.10
N LEU A 56 -11.62 -7.74 -3.39
CA LEU A 56 -11.72 -6.44 -4.06
C LEU A 56 -11.14 -5.32 -3.23
N HIS A 57 -11.56 -5.21 -1.98
CA HIS A 57 -11.10 -4.13 -1.11
C HIS A 57 -9.63 -4.27 -0.74
N PHE A 58 -9.19 -5.49 -0.48
CA PHE A 58 -7.79 -5.71 -0.13
C PHE A 58 -6.87 -5.40 -1.32
N GLN A 59 -7.25 -5.84 -2.51
CA GLN A 59 -6.51 -5.53 -3.73
C GLN A 59 -6.48 -4.02 -3.99
N ASN A 60 -7.61 -3.34 -3.80
CA ASN A 60 -7.67 -1.89 -3.96
C ASN A 60 -6.77 -1.16 -2.96
N ALA A 61 -6.68 -1.66 -1.74
CA ALA A 61 -5.79 -1.08 -0.74
C ALA A 61 -4.32 -1.16 -1.18
N ILE A 62 -3.88 -2.33 -1.63
CA ILE A 62 -2.51 -2.49 -2.11
C ILE A 62 -2.26 -1.65 -3.36
N THR A 63 -3.21 -1.64 -4.29
CA THR A 63 -3.12 -0.83 -5.51
C THR A 63 -2.97 0.65 -5.17
N ASN A 64 -3.68 1.13 -4.16
CA ASN A 64 -3.54 2.53 -3.71
C ASN A 64 -2.13 2.83 -3.22
N LEU A 65 -1.49 1.90 -2.52
CA LEU A 65 -0.11 2.09 -2.08
C LEU A 65 0.84 2.16 -3.28
N MET A 66 0.64 1.31 -4.27
CA MET A 66 1.43 1.34 -5.50
C MET A 66 1.21 2.62 -6.29
N ASP A 67 -0.03 3.05 -6.39
CA ASP A 67 -0.38 4.32 -7.03
C ASP A 67 0.32 5.50 -6.38
N ASN A 68 0.35 5.53 -5.05
CA ASN A 68 1.02 6.58 -4.30
C ASN A 68 2.53 6.60 -4.59
N ALA A 69 3.15 5.44 -4.69
CA ALA A 69 4.58 5.36 -5.00
C ALA A 69 4.89 6.02 -6.34
N VAL A 70 4.06 5.75 -7.35
CA VAL A 70 4.26 6.34 -8.68
C VAL A 70 3.90 7.83 -8.68
N LYS A 71 2.81 8.19 -8.02
CA LYS A 71 2.28 9.55 -8.00
C LYS A 71 3.21 10.55 -7.30
N TYR A 72 3.83 10.13 -6.21
CA TYR A 72 4.71 10.97 -5.41
C TYR A 72 6.19 10.73 -5.68
N ARG A 73 6.50 10.21 -6.86
CA ARG A 73 7.90 10.06 -7.26
C ARG A 73 8.56 11.42 -7.43
N LYS A 74 9.87 11.44 -7.31
CA LYS A 74 10.62 12.67 -7.59
C LYS A 74 10.53 13.00 -9.07
N PRO A 75 10.27 14.28 -9.42
CA PRO A 75 10.23 14.66 -10.83
C PRO A 75 11.54 14.32 -11.52
N GLU A 76 11.45 13.79 -12.74
CA GLU A 76 12.59 13.48 -13.58
C GLU A 76 13.52 12.39 -13.06
N GLU A 77 13.13 11.69 -11.97
CA GLU A 77 13.90 10.55 -11.48
C GLU A 77 13.11 9.24 -11.68
N PRO A 78 13.81 8.15 -12.00
CA PRO A 78 13.14 6.84 -12.06
C PRO A 78 12.58 6.46 -10.70
N ILE A 79 11.37 5.90 -10.68
CA ILE A 79 10.83 5.35 -9.45
C ILE A 79 11.21 3.86 -9.36
N ASN A 80 11.78 3.49 -8.24
CA ASN A 80 12.04 2.08 -7.93
C ASN A 80 11.16 1.69 -6.76
N ILE A 81 10.47 0.57 -6.91
CA ILE A 81 9.57 0.07 -5.89
C ILE A 81 10.05 -1.30 -5.46
N PHE A 82 10.16 -1.49 -4.15
CA PHE A 82 10.63 -2.74 -3.53
C PHE A 82 9.48 -3.34 -2.75
N ILE A 83 9.03 -4.52 -3.17
CA ILE A 83 7.93 -5.22 -2.53
C ILE A 83 8.47 -6.49 -1.89
N ARG A 84 8.15 -6.68 -0.62
CA ARG A 84 8.62 -7.84 0.11
C ARG A 84 7.49 -8.46 0.92
N THR A 85 7.42 -9.80 0.96
CA THR A 85 6.57 -10.52 1.88
C THR A 85 7.44 -11.44 2.75
N TRP A 86 7.04 -11.60 4.01
CA TRP A 86 7.74 -12.50 4.94
C TRP A 86 6.82 -12.84 6.10
N ASN A 87 7.21 -13.86 6.87
CA ASN A 87 6.52 -14.25 8.10
C ASN A 87 7.39 -13.97 9.31
N ASP A 88 6.77 -13.59 10.41
CA ASP A 88 7.41 -13.45 11.70
C ASP A 88 6.36 -13.67 12.80
N ASN A 89 6.62 -14.61 13.71
CA ASN A 89 5.75 -14.88 14.85
C ASN A 89 4.27 -15.06 14.49
N ASP A 90 3.99 -15.94 13.53
CA ASP A 90 2.64 -16.25 13.07
C ASP A 90 1.90 -15.08 12.42
N ARG A 91 2.63 -14.07 12.01
CA ARG A 91 2.08 -12.97 11.24
C ARG A 91 2.68 -12.95 9.85
N LEU A 92 1.90 -12.43 8.92
CA LEU A 92 2.32 -12.24 7.54
C LEU A 92 2.54 -10.76 7.31
N TYR A 93 3.67 -10.41 6.73
CA TYR A 93 4.05 -9.03 6.46
C TYR A 93 4.18 -8.77 4.99
N LEU A 94 3.76 -7.58 4.59
CA LEU A 94 3.94 -7.04 3.25
C LEU A 94 4.52 -5.64 3.38
N SER A 95 5.65 -5.36 2.75
CA SER A 95 6.16 -4.01 2.68
C SER A 95 6.26 -3.54 1.24
N ILE A 96 5.98 -2.25 1.05
CA ILE A 96 6.11 -1.56 -0.23
C ILE A 96 6.94 -0.32 0.04
N ARG A 97 8.15 -0.29 -0.50
CA ARG A 97 9.09 0.81 -0.31
C ARG A 97 9.40 1.46 -1.65
N ASP A 98 9.46 2.78 -1.67
CA ASP A 98 9.80 3.54 -2.86
C ASP A 98 10.94 4.53 -2.58
N ASN A 99 11.52 5.06 -3.64
CA ASN A 99 12.55 6.09 -3.58
C ASN A 99 11.99 7.47 -3.99
N GLY A 100 10.72 7.72 -3.68
CA GLY A 100 10.05 8.94 -4.06
C GLY A 100 10.39 10.14 -3.19
N GLN A 101 9.49 11.12 -3.18
CA GLN A 101 9.70 12.38 -2.48
C GLN A 101 9.81 12.23 -0.96
N GLY A 102 9.20 11.20 -0.42
CA GLY A 102 9.12 11.04 1.02
C GLY A 102 8.11 11.97 1.65
N ILE A 103 7.95 11.84 2.95
CA ILE A 103 6.97 12.58 3.73
C ILE A 103 7.70 13.23 4.91
N LYS A 104 7.38 14.49 5.17
CA LYS A 104 7.94 15.20 6.32
C LYS A 104 7.56 14.47 7.60
N ARG A 105 8.50 14.39 8.53
CA ARG A 105 8.31 13.71 9.80
C ARG A 105 7.02 14.13 10.53
N GLU A 106 6.74 15.43 10.51
CA GLU A 106 5.54 15.99 11.16
C GLU A 106 4.24 15.54 10.51
N ASN A 107 4.30 15.09 9.24
CA ASN A 107 3.12 14.65 8.50
C ASN A 107 2.90 13.15 8.53
N ILE A 108 3.90 12.37 8.92
CA ILE A 108 3.78 10.90 8.91
C ILE A 108 2.61 10.41 9.77
N LYS A 109 2.38 11.05 10.92
CA LYS A 109 1.28 10.69 11.81
C LYS A 109 -0.09 10.98 11.22
N LYS A 110 -0.16 11.84 10.21
CA LYS A 110 -1.42 12.32 9.64
C LYS A 110 -1.80 11.65 8.33
N VAL A 111 -0.89 10.87 7.72
CA VAL A 111 -1.12 10.38 6.36
C VAL A 111 -2.33 9.46 6.23
N PHE A 112 -2.74 8.83 7.31
CA PHE A 112 -3.92 7.96 7.32
C PHE A 112 -5.21 8.68 7.72
N GLU A 113 -5.13 9.98 8.01
CA GLU A 113 -6.33 10.75 8.33
C GLU A 113 -7.17 11.00 7.08
N LYS A 114 -8.48 10.98 7.27
CA LYS A 114 -9.43 11.24 6.20
C LYS A 114 -9.21 12.64 5.64
N PHE A 115 -9.18 12.78 4.32
CA PHE A 115 -8.96 14.04 3.59
C PHE A 115 -7.56 14.63 3.74
N TYR A 116 -6.63 13.92 4.38
CA TYR A 116 -5.26 14.41 4.45
C TYR A 116 -4.59 14.38 3.07
N ARG A 117 -3.88 15.45 2.74
CA ARG A 117 -3.13 15.57 1.49
C ARG A 117 -1.80 16.25 1.79
N VAL A 118 -0.73 15.77 1.14
CA VAL A 118 0.55 16.44 1.19
C VAL A 118 0.54 17.60 0.20
N HIS A 119 0.85 18.80 0.68
CA HIS A 119 0.98 19.95 -0.21
C HIS A 119 2.32 19.91 -0.91
N THR A 120 2.29 19.72 -2.22
CA THR A 120 3.49 19.72 -3.06
C THR A 120 3.80 21.07 -3.64
N GLY A 121 3.01 22.09 -3.32
CA GLY A 121 3.15 23.42 -3.90
C GLY A 121 2.53 23.56 -5.27
N ASN A 122 2.07 22.49 -5.87
CA ASN A 122 1.38 22.50 -7.14
C ASN A 122 0.01 21.85 -7.00
N LYS A 123 -1.04 22.67 -7.14
CA LYS A 123 -2.42 22.22 -6.94
C LYS A 123 -2.87 21.18 -7.96
N HIS A 124 -2.17 21.06 -9.08
CA HIS A 124 -2.58 20.13 -10.14
C HIS A 124 -1.92 18.77 -10.04
N ASP A 125 -0.88 18.60 -9.21
CA ASP A 125 -0.13 17.37 -9.12
C ASP A 125 -0.87 16.28 -8.34
N VAL A 126 -1.82 16.66 -7.50
CA VAL A 126 -2.46 15.71 -6.61
C VAL A 126 -3.93 15.63 -6.94
N LYS A 127 -4.28 14.65 -7.76
CA LYS A 127 -5.66 14.23 -7.93
C LYS A 127 -6.05 13.30 -6.80
N GLY A 128 -5.17 13.11 -5.81
CA GLY A 128 -5.47 12.32 -4.64
C GLY A 128 -6.42 13.08 -3.74
N PHE A 129 -7.47 12.42 -3.31
CA PHE A 129 -8.50 13.03 -2.50
C PHE A 129 -8.19 12.94 -1.01
N GLY A 130 -6.98 12.57 -0.62
CA GLY A 130 -6.65 12.33 0.77
C GLY A 130 -7.43 11.16 1.36
N LEU A 131 -8.25 10.50 0.56
CA LEU A 131 -9.03 9.35 0.98
C LEU A 131 -8.28 8.04 0.74
N GLY A 132 -7.30 8.03 -0.16
CA GLY A 132 -6.59 6.83 -0.55
C GLY A 132 -5.95 6.10 0.63
N LEU A 133 -5.13 6.79 1.42
CA LEU A 133 -4.47 6.17 2.57
C LEU A 133 -5.42 5.93 3.74
N ALA A 134 -6.40 6.79 3.95
CA ALA A 134 -7.42 6.56 4.95
C ALA A 134 -8.26 5.32 4.61
N TYR A 135 -8.56 5.13 3.34
CA TYR A 135 -9.24 3.92 2.86
C TYR A 135 -8.38 2.68 3.10
N VAL A 136 -7.08 2.75 2.78
CA VAL A 136 -6.15 1.65 3.02
C VAL A 136 -6.16 1.27 4.51
N LYS A 137 -6.01 2.26 5.38
CA LYS A 137 -6.02 2.05 6.83
C LYS A 137 -7.31 1.37 7.28
N LYS A 138 -8.45 1.83 6.76
CA LYS A 138 -9.76 1.27 7.08
C LYS A 138 -9.87 -0.20 6.67
N VAL A 139 -9.44 -0.51 5.45
CA VAL A 139 -9.47 -1.89 4.96
C VAL A 139 -8.59 -2.78 5.84
N ILE A 140 -7.36 -2.34 6.12
CA ILE A 140 -6.44 -3.14 6.93
C ILE A 140 -6.99 -3.34 8.34
N ASP A 141 -7.53 -2.29 8.97
CA ASP A 141 -8.12 -2.39 10.31
C ASP A 141 -9.29 -3.40 10.34
N LEU A 142 -10.12 -3.38 9.31
CA LEU A 142 -11.27 -4.29 9.23
C LEU A 142 -10.89 -5.73 8.92
N HIS A 143 -9.62 -5.96 8.56
CA HIS A 143 -9.08 -7.29 8.34
C HIS A 143 -8.15 -7.73 9.48
N GLN A 144 -8.25 -7.07 10.64
CA GLN A 144 -7.44 -7.37 11.85
C GLN A 144 -5.94 -7.22 11.59
N GLY A 145 -5.60 -6.34 10.65
CA GLY A 145 -4.20 -6.06 10.33
C GLY A 145 -3.74 -4.74 10.92
N GLU A 146 -2.48 -4.44 10.68
CA GLU A 146 -1.87 -3.16 11.04
C GLU A 146 -1.10 -2.62 9.84
N ILE A 147 -1.06 -1.30 9.71
CA ILE A 147 -0.25 -0.65 8.70
C ILE A 147 0.61 0.42 9.35
N LYS A 148 1.87 0.48 8.95
CA LYS A 148 2.83 1.49 9.41
C LYS A 148 3.40 2.23 8.21
N CYS A 149 3.70 3.51 8.42
CA CYS A 149 4.37 4.34 7.42
C CYS A 149 5.70 4.80 8.00
N GLU A 150 6.77 4.55 7.28
CA GLU A 150 8.11 5.06 7.59
C GLU A 150 8.56 5.85 6.37
N SER A 151 9.05 7.06 6.59
CA SER A 151 9.41 7.93 5.47
C SER A 151 10.44 8.94 5.90
N GLU A 152 11.24 9.36 4.94
CA GLU A 152 12.20 10.44 5.10
C GLU A 152 12.11 11.33 3.87
N LEU A 153 11.92 12.63 4.09
CA LEU A 153 11.80 13.59 3.01
C LEU A 153 13.04 13.54 2.11
N GLY A 154 12.83 13.41 0.82
CA GLY A 154 13.90 13.33 -0.15
C GLY A 154 14.45 11.92 -0.39
N LYS A 155 14.05 10.94 0.41
CA LYS A 155 14.55 9.56 0.28
C LYS A 155 13.50 8.53 -0.11
N GLY A 156 12.27 8.72 0.30
CA GLY A 156 11.19 7.82 -0.06
C GLY A 156 10.32 7.41 1.11
N THR A 157 9.44 6.45 0.85
CA THR A 157 8.43 6.01 1.80
C THR A 157 8.33 4.49 1.81
N LYS A 158 8.10 3.93 2.99
CA LYS A 158 7.86 2.50 3.16
C LYS A 158 6.57 2.29 3.95
N PHE A 159 5.65 1.55 3.37
CA PHE A 159 4.46 1.08 4.06
C PHE A 159 4.64 -0.39 4.40
N THR A 160 4.34 -0.76 5.64
CA THR A 160 4.39 -2.14 6.09
C THR A 160 3.02 -2.55 6.61
N ILE A 161 2.46 -3.59 6.03
CA ILE A 161 1.18 -4.18 6.45
C ILE A 161 1.48 -5.50 7.15
N SER A 162 0.84 -5.75 8.28
CA SER A 162 0.88 -7.05 8.93
C SER A 162 -0.52 -7.61 9.08
N LEU A 163 -0.67 -8.90 8.86
CA LEU A 163 -1.94 -9.62 8.93
C LEU A 163 -1.76 -10.91 9.74
N PRO A 164 -2.83 -11.38 10.41
CA PRO A 164 -2.78 -12.72 10.97
C PRO A 164 -2.73 -13.75 9.85
N VAL A 165 -1.92 -14.78 10.02
CA VAL A 165 -1.88 -15.90 9.09
C VAL A 165 -3.14 -16.71 9.26
N LEU A 166 -3.72 -17.19 8.14
CA LEU A 166 -4.84 -18.10 8.19
C LEU A 166 -4.34 -19.47 8.58
N HIS A 167 -4.78 -19.94 9.76
CA HIS A 167 -4.45 -21.29 10.22
C HIS A 167 -5.58 -22.24 9.89
N GLU A 168 -5.22 -23.44 9.45
CA GLU A 168 -6.20 -24.52 9.31
C GLU A 168 -6.67 -24.92 10.70
N GLN A 169 -7.97 -24.97 10.87
CA GLN A 169 -8.58 -25.43 12.11
C GLN A 169 -8.97 -26.89 11.99
#